data_2bb9ac2e641449ec9bce33f02432af4d
#
_entry.id   2bb9ac2e641449ec9bce33f02432af4d
#
_cell.length_a   1.000
_cell.length_b   1.000
_cell.length_c   1.000
_cell.angle_alpha   90.00
_cell.angle_beta   90.00
_cell.angle_gamma   90.00
#
_symmetry.space_group_name_H-M   'P 1'
#
loop_
_entity.id
_entity.type
_entity.pdbx_description
1 polymer ?
#
loop_
_entity_poly.entity_id
_entity_poly.type
_entity_poly.pdbx_seq_one_letter_code
_entity_poly.pdbx_strand_id
1 'polypeptide(L)'
;MRRLARPWTVILVLTGLFQLFRGAPIDAALFLGVAAVLIADEFGLVVLPRVATPRLWVLAVAATLLGTLMVLAPRHSLVEGLIVSAIGLSVLLLAWPDHGGSSAARAPLRRAAILWSAVGVTAALIEVTSFLLGIPSEEAKFAHPSISLLLDPALDTIEGRVLFTALWLVAGIALLRRGHQR
;
A
#
# COMPACT_ATOMS: atom_id res chain seq x y z
N MET A 1 9.79 -20.84 -1.53
CA MET A 1 9.32 -19.44 -1.47
C MET A 1 7.95 -19.27 -0.81
N ARG A 2 7.06 -20.26 -0.81
CA ARG A 2 5.68 -20.20 -0.24
C ARG A 2 5.57 -19.78 1.25
N ARG A 3 6.63 -19.89 2.06
CA ARG A 3 6.58 -19.56 3.50
C ARG A 3 6.74 -18.07 3.86
N LEU A 4 7.16 -17.22 2.91
CA LEU A 4 7.38 -15.78 3.17
C LEU A 4 6.14 -14.91 2.95
N ALA A 5 5.15 -15.40 2.20
CA ALA A 5 3.91 -14.66 1.95
C ALA A 5 2.96 -14.69 3.16
N ARG A 6 2.98 -15.76 3.97
CA ARG A 6 2.05 -15.96 5.09
C ARG A 6 1.96 -14.82 6.09
N PRO A 7 3.08 -14.23 6.59
CA PRO A 7 2.97 -13.11 7.52
C PRO A 7 2.27 -11.89 6.91
N TRP A 8 2.57 -11.60 5.65
CA TRP A 8 1.94 -10.49 4.93
C TRP A 8 0.46 -10.73 4.68
N THR A 9 0.07 -11.94 4.32
CA THR A 9 -1.33 -12.32 4.15
C THR A 9 -2.10 -12.14 5.46
N VAL A 10 -1.53 -12.58 6.59
CA VAL A 10 -2.14 -12.39 7.91
C VAL A 10 -2.30 -10.89 8.24
N ILE A 11 -1.24 -10.09 8.00
CA ILE A 11 -1.29 -8.65 8.23
C ILE A 11 -2.40 -8.00 7.38
N LEU A 12 -2.47 -8.33 6.09
CA LEU A 12 -3.49 -7.79 5.19
C LEU A 12 -4.91 -8.17 5.60
N VAL A 13 -5.12 -9.43 6.01
CA VAL A 13 -6.43 -9.88 6.51
C VAL A 13 -6.81 -9.13 7.78
N LEU A 14 -5.90 -9.04 8.76
CA LEU A 14 -6.16 -8.31 10.01
C LEU A 14 -6.43 -6.83 9.76
N THR A 15 -5.65 -6.19 8.88
CA THR A 15 -5.87 -4.79 8.48
C THR A 15 -7.23 -4.62 7.80
N GLY A 16 -7.57 -5.51 6.87
CA GLY A 16 -8.86 -5.46 6.18
C GLY A 16 -10.06 -5.63 7.14
N LEU A 17 -9.96 -6.58 8.07
CA LEU A 17 -10.99 -6.76 9.11
C LEU A 17 -11.10 -5.53 10.02
N PHE A 18 -9.96 -4.91 10.40
CA PHE A 18 -9.96 -3.68 11.18
C PHE A 18 -10.61 -2.51 10.42
N GLN A 19 -10.37 -2.40 9.12
CA GLN A 19 -11.01 -1.37 8.30
C GLN A 19 -12.53 -1.57 8.20
N LEU A 20 -13.03 -2.81 8.17
CA LEU A 20 -14.47 -3.08 8.28
C LEU A 20 -15.03 -2.57 9.61
N PHE A 21 -14.33 -2.87 10.71
CA PHE A 21 -14.73 -2.40 12.04
C PHE A 21 -14.73 -0.87 12.14
N ARG A 22 -13.78 -0.21 11.49
CA ARG A 22 -13.69 1.26 11.43
C ARG A 22 -14.76 1.90 10.54
N GLY A 23 -15.50 1.13 9.74
CA GLY A 23 -16.52 1.65 8.82
C GLY A 23 -15.93 2.15 7.48
N ALA A 24 -14.76 1.64 7.09
CA ALA A 24 -14.08 1.94 5.82
C ALA A 24 -14.14 0.72 4.86
N PRO A 25 -15.32 0.43 4.24
CA PRO A 25 -15.51 -0.80 3.47
C PRO A 25 -14.67 -0.85 2.18
N ILE A 26 -14.36 0.30 1.58
CA ILE A 26 -13.52 0.38 0.37
C ILE A 26 -12.09 -0.05 0.71
N ASP A 27 -11.52 0.48 1.79
CA ASP A 27 -10.18 0.12 2.24
C ASP A 27 -10.12 -1.36 2.64
N ALA A 28 -11.15 -1.83 3.35
CA ALA A 28 -11.28 -3.23 3.70
C ALA A 28 -11.28 -4.14 2.46
N ALA A 29 -12.05 -3.80 1.44
CA ALA A 29 -12.12 -4.55 0.19
C ALA A 29 -10.76 -4.61 -0.53
N LEU A 30 -9.98 -3.53 -0.50
CA LEU A 30 -8.63 -3.49 -1.06
C LEU A 30 -7.69 -4.45 -0.32
N PHE A 31 -7.59 -4.36 1.01
CA PHE A 31 -6.72 -5.21 1.80
C PHE A 31 -7.11 -6.70 1.71
N LEU A 32 -8.39 -7.00 1.83
CA LEU A 32 -8.89 -8.37 1.72
C LEU A 32 -8.76 -8.92 0.29
N GLY A 33 -8.96 -8.09 -0.72
CA GLY A 33 -8.76 -8.45 -2.12
C GLY A 33 -7.31 -8.84 -2.42
N VAL A 34 -6.35 -8.02 -1.98
CA VAL A 34 -4.91 -8.36 -2.12
C VAL A 34 -4.57 -9.63 -1.34
N ALA A 35 -5.09 -9.79 -0.12
CA ALA A 35 -4.88 -11.02 0.66
C ALA A 35 -5.44 -12.25 -0.07
N ALA A 36 -6.64 -12.15 -0.66
CA ALA A 36 -7.25 -13.22 -1.43
C ALA A 36 -6.41 -13.61 -2.65
N VAL A 37 -5.87 -12.63 -3.38
CA VAL A 37 -4.96 -12.89 -4.52
C VAL A 37 -3.68 -13.60 -4.06
N LEU A 38 -3.07 -13.18 -2.94
CA LEU A 38 -1.88 -13.83 -2.38
C LEU A 38 -2.18 -15.27 -1.93
N ILE A 39 -3.34 -15.50 -1.32
CA ILE A 39 -3.80 -16.84 -0.95
C ILE A 39 -4.00 -17.70 -2.20
N ALA A 40 -4.69 -17.17 -3.22
CA ALA A 40 -4.93 -17.88 -4.46
C ALA A 40 -3.62 -18.24 -5.19
N ASP A 41 -2.62 -17.33 -5.19
CA ASP A 41 -1.28 -17.62 -5.71
C ASP A 41 -0.56 -18.73 -4.92
N GLU A 42 -0.68 -18.73 -3.59
CA GLU A 42 -0.08 -19.79 -2.75
C GLU A 42 -0.63 -21.18 -3.08
N PHE A 43 -1.92 -21.25 -3.43
CA PHE A 43 -2.56 -22.49 -3.88
C PHE A 43 -2.36 -22.78 -5.38
N GLY A 44 -1.71 -21.88 -6.12
CA GLY A 44 -1.51 -22.04 -7.56
C GLY A 44 -2.78 -21.84 -8.39
N LEU A 45 -3.80 -21.19 -7.83
CA LEU A 45 -5.06 -20.90 -8.49
C LEU A 45 -4.99 -19.70 -9.42
N VAL A 46 -3.98 -18.85 -9.25
CA VAL A 46 -3.78 -17.63 -10.04
C VAL A 46 -2.46 -17.75 -10.79
N VAL A 47 -2.55 -17.68 -12.12
CA VAL A 47 -1.40 -17.54 -13.00
C VAL A 47 -1.49 -16.16 -13.65
N LEU A 48 -0.78 -15.19 -13.09
CA LEU A 48 -0.75 -13.86 -13.68
C LEU A 48 0.21 -13.82 -14.87
N PRO A 49 -0.18 -13.17 -15.98
CA PRO A 49 0.68 -13.02 -17.14
C PRO A 49 1.90 -12.18 -16.77
N ARG A 50 3.06 -12.52 -17.34
CA ARG A 50 4.27 -11.71 -17.20
C ARG A 50 4.08 -10.40 -17.93
N VAL A 51 4.05 -9.32 -17.20
CA VAL A 51 4.01 -7.97 -17.77
C VAL A 51 5.42 -7.40 -17.75
N ALA A 52 5.95 -7.09 -18.93
CA ALA A 52 7.24 -6.43 -19.02
C ALA A 52 7.14 -5.02 -18.43
N THR A 53 8.15 -4.64 -17.64
CA THR A 53 8.18 -3.30 -17.04
C THR A 53 8.25 -2.25 -18.14
N PRO A 54 7.32 -1.29 -18.17
CA PRO A 54 7.34 -0.23 -19.16
C PRO A 54 8.62 0.61 -19.09
N ARG A 55 8.95 1.30 -20.17
CA ARG A 55 10.06 2.25 -20.19
C ARG A 55 9.83 3.35 -19.16
N LEU A 56 10.92 3.89 -18.58
CA LEU A 56 10.85 4.92 -17.54
C LEU A 56 9.96 6.10 -17.90
N TRP A 57 10.03 6.57 -19.13
CA TRP A 57 9.23 7.71 -19.58
C TRP A 57 7.72 7.39 -19.56
N VAL A 58 7.33 6.14 -19.88
CA VAL A 58 5.92 5.69 -19.81
C VAL A 58 5.46 5.69 -18.36
N LEU A 59 6.28 5.15 -17.44
CA LEU A 59 5.99 5.18 -16.01
C LEU A 59 5.89 6.62 -15.48
N ALA A 60 6.79 7.50 -15.92
CA ALA A 60 6.77 8.91 -15.52
C ALA A 60 5.51 9.64 -16.02
N VAL A 61 5.13 9.44 -17.27
CA VAL A 61 3.90 10.01 -17.84
C VAL A 61 2.67 9.48 -17.11
N ALA A 62 2.58 8.15 -16.94
CA ALA A 62 1.46 7.53 -16.23
C ALA A 62 1.37 8.03 -14.78
N ALA A 63 2.51 8.11 -14.07
CA ALA A 63 2.56 8.63 -12.71
C ALA A 63 2.14 10.11 -12.63
N THR A 64 2.58 10.94 -13.59
CA THR A 64 2.17 12.36 -13.65
C THR A 64 0.66 12.49 -13.87
N LEU A 65 0.10 11.75 -14.83
CA LEU A 65 -1.34 11.79 -15.10
C LEU A 65 -2.16 11.30 -13.91
N LEU A 66 -1.83 10.12 -13.37
CA LEU A 66 -2.54 9.55 -12.23
C LEU A 66 -2.35 10.39 -10.96
N GLY A 67 -1.15 10.93 -10.75
CA GLY A 67 -0.87 11.84 -9.64
C GLY A 67 -1.65 13.14 -9.74
N THR A 68 -1.76 13.72 -10.92
CA THR A 68 -2.60 14.91 -11.15
C THR A 68 -4.06 14.61 -10.86
N LEU A 69 -4.58 13.49 -11.36
CA LEU A 69 -5.96 13.08 -11.08
C LEU A 69 -6.19 12.85 -9.58
N MET A 70 -5.23 12.24 -8.88
CA MET A 70 -5.31 12.01 -7.44
C MET A 70 -5.30 13.33 -6.64
N VAL A 71 -4.48 14.31 -7.04
CA VAL A 71 -4.44 15.63 -6.38
C VAL A 71 -5.73 16.41 -6.61
N LEU A 72 -6.33 16.32 -7.80
CA LEU A 72 -7.56 17.03 -8.16
C LEU A 72 -8.82 16.33 -7.65
N ALA A 73 -8.80 15.03 -7.41
CA ALA A 73 -9.96 14.30 -6.90
C ALA A 73 -10.34 14.80 -5.49
N PRO A 74 -11.64 14.90 -5.18
CA PRO A 74 -12.07 15.16 -3.82
C PRO A 74 -11.57 14.06 -2.87
N ARG A 75 -11.08 14.44 -1.70
CA ARG A 75 -10.64 13.49 -0.66
C ARG A 75 -11.80 12.62 -0.20
N HIS A 76 -11.48 11.38 0.14
CA HIS A 76 -12.46 10.37 0.59
C HIS A 76 -13.57 10.07 -0.42
N SER A 77 -13.36 10.43 -1.69
CA SER A 77 -14.30 10.13 -2.77
C SER A 77 -14.09 8.75 -3.37
N LEU A 78 -15.14 8.21 -3.98
CA LEU A 78 -15.04 6.98 -4.76
C LEU A 78 -14.00 7.11 -5.89
N VAL A 79 -13.87 8.31 -6.48
CA VAL A 79 -12.90 8.59 -7.56
C VAL A 79 -11.47 8.42 -7.05
N GLU A 80 -11.14 9.01 -5.90
CA GLU A 80 -9.83 8.82 -5.26
C GLU A 80 -9.56 7.34 -4.98
N GLY A 81 -10.52 6.62 -4.40
CA GLY A 81 -10.42 5.19 -4.13
C GLY A 81 -10.17 4.36 -5.40
N LEU A 82 -10.84 4.67 -6.51
CA LEU A 82 -10.63 4.00 -7.79
C LEU A 82 -9.24 4.28 -8.38
N ILE A 83 -8.74 5.52 -8.28
CA ILE A 83 -7.40 5.89 -8.76
C ILE A 83 -6.34 5.13 -7.96
N VAL A 84 -6.43 5.14 -6.62
CA VAL A 84 -5.49 4.42 -5.75
C VAL A 84 -5.53 2.91 -6.03
N SER A 85 -6.73 2.35 -6.22
CA SER A 85 -6.91 0.94 -6.57
C SER A 85 -6.28 0.60 -7.91
N ALA A 86 -6.47 1.44 -8.93
CA ALA A 86 -5.88 1.24 -10.26
C ALA A 86 -4.35 1.30 -10.20
N ILE A 87 -3.77 2.25 -9.45
CA ILE A 87 -2.32 2.34 -9.23
C ILE A 87 -1.83 1.08 -8.50
N GLY A 88 -2.49 0.70 -7.40
CA GLY A 88 -2.12 -0.46 -6.61
C GLY A 88 -2.16 -1.76 -7.41
N LEU A 89 -3.23 -1.98 -8.19
CA LEU A 89 -3.35 -3.14 -9.07
C LEU A 89 -2.26 -3.15 -10.15
N SER A 90 -1.99 -2.00 -10.78
CA SER A 90 -0.93 -1.88 -11.78
C SER A 90 0.44 -2.22 -11.20
N VAL A 91 0.75 -1.71 -10.01
CA VAL A 91 2.01 -2.01 -9.29
C VAL A 91 2.07 -3.49 -8.91
N LEU A 92 0.96 -4.07 -8.43
CA LEU A 92 0.89 -5.49 -8.09
C LEU A 92 1.18 -6.37 -9.31
N LEU A 93 0.58 -6.07 -10.48
CA LEU A 93 0.80 -6.80 -11.72
C LEU A 93 2.25 -6.66 -12.22
N LEU A 94 2.80 -5.44 -12.18
CA LEU A 94 4.17 -5.16 -12.61
C LEU A 94 5.22 -5.75 -11.66
N ALA A 95 4.94 -5.80 -10.36
CA ALA A 95 5.85 -6.32 -9.34
C ALA A 95 5.68 -7.81 -9.06
N TRP A 96 4.75 -8.51 -9.75
CA TRP A 96 4.48 -9.91 -9.49
C TRP A 96 5.74 -10.77 -9.66
N PRO A 97 6.15 -11.54 -8.65
CA PRO A 97 7.44 -12.20 -8.66
C PRO A 97 7.48 -13.38 -9.65
N ASP A 98 8.59 -13.47 -10.39
CA ASP A 98 8.90 -14.68 -11.14
C ASP A 98 9.20 -15.85 -10.18
N HIS A 99 8.50 -16.96 -10.34
CA HIS A 99 8.70 -18.18 -9.54
C HIS A 99 10.05 -18.87 -9.77
N GLY A 100 10.87 -18.35 -10.70
CA GLY A 100 12.16 -18.93 -11.12
C GLY A 100 13.43 -18.18 -10.66
N GLY A 101 13.32 -17.11 -9.86
CA GLY A 101 14.48 -16.29 -9.48
C GLY A 101 15.45 -16.96 -8.50
N SER A 102 16.76 -16.79 -8.77
CA SER A 102 17.86 -17.40 -8.04
C SER A 102 17.97 -17.03 -6.56
N SER A 103 18.54 -17.96 -5.79
CA SER A 103 18.63 -17.95 -4.32
C SER A 103 19.59 -16.91 -3.72
N ALA A 104 20.51 -16.32 -4.50
CA ALA A 104 21.65 -15.57 -4.00
C ALA A 104 21.38 -14.16 -3.42
N ALA A 105 20.27 -13.52 -3.80
CA ALA A 105 19.93 -12.15 -3.37
C ALA A 105 19.11 -12.06 -2.07
N ARG A 106 18.97 -13.14 -1.32
CA ARG A 106 17.99 -13.27 -0.24
C ARG A 106 18.31 -12.50 1.06
N ALA A 107 19.57 -12.37 1.45
CA ALA A 107 19.93 -11.81 2.75
C ALA A 107 19.64 -10.29 2.88
N PRO A 108 20.07 -9.42 1.95
CA PRO A 108 19.75 -7.99 2.03
C PRO A 108 18.27 -7.70 1.82
N LEU A 109 17.59 -8.44 0.93
CA LEU A 109 16.15 -8.32 0.75
C LEU A 109 15.36 -8.73 1.99
N ARG A 110 15.78 -9.79 2.68
CA ARG A 110 15.15 -10.23 3.93
C ARG A 110 15.31 -9.19 5.03
N ARG A 111 16.49 -8.57 5.16
CA ARG A 111 16.71 -7.50 6.15
C ARG A 111 15.84 -6.28 5.86
N ALA A 112 15.79 -5.83 4.60
CA ALA A 112 14.92 -4.74 4.19
C ALA A 112 13.44 -5.08 4.43
N ALA A 113 13.00 -6.29 4.10
CA ALA A 113 11.62 -6.74 4.36
C ALA A 113 11.31 -6.74 5.86
N ILE A 114 12.20 -7.22 6.71
CA ILE A 114 12.02 -7.20 8.18
C ILE A 114 11.92 -5.77 8.69
N LEU A 115 12.81 -4.86 8.26
CA LEU A 115 12.79 -3.46 8.68
C LEU A 115 11.48 -2.78 8.26
N TRP A 116 11.08 -2.91 7.00
CA TRP A 116 9.83 -2.34 6.51
C TRP A 116 8.60 -2.96 7.17
N SER A 117 8.64 -4.27 7.46
CA SER A 117 7.57 -4.92 8.23
C SER A 117 7.48 -4.37 9.64
N ALA A 118 8.63 -4.17 10.32
CA ALA A 118 8.66 -3.61 11.66
C ALA A 118 8.09 -2.19 11.67
N VAL A 119 8.50 -1.33 10.71
CA VAL A 119 7.96 0.03 10.56
C VAL A 119 6.45 -0.01 10.31
N GLY A 120 5.98 -0.85 9.39
CA GLY A 120 4.56 -0.98 9.08
C GLY A 120 3.72 -1.49 10.26
N VAL A 121 4.22 -2.51 10.96
CA VAL A 121 3.54 -3.03 12.17
C VAL A 121 3.51 -1.98 13.28
N THR A 122 4.61 -1.26 13.51
CA THR A 122 4.65 -0.19 14.51
C THR A 122 3.66 0.92 14.18
N ALA A 123 3.64 1.38 12.93
CA ALA A 123 2.69 2.39 12.48
C ALA A 123 1.24 1.90 12.62
N ALA A 124 0.94 0.66 12.25
CA ALA A 124 -0.38 0.07 12.40
C ALA A 124 -0.80 -0.04 13.88
N LEU A 125 0.13 -0.43 14.78
CA LEU A 125 -0.15 -0.49 16.21
C LEU A 125 -0.43 0.90 16.79
N ILE A 126 0.33 1.92 16.40
CA ILE A 126 0.08 3.30 16.82
C ILE A 126 -1.32 3.72 16.35
N GLU A 127 -1.64 3.51 15.07
CA GLU A 127 -2.94 3.88 14.49
C GLU A 127 -4.10 3.20 15.22
N VAL A 128 -4.01 1.86 15.41
CA VAL A 128 -5.04 1.08 16.13
C VAL A 128 -5.19 1.55 17.58
N THR A 129 -4.07 1.73 18.29
CA THR A 129 -4.09 2.15 19.68
C THR A 129 -4.70 3.54 19.83
N SER A 130 -4.26 4.50 19.00
CA SER A 130 -4.81 5.86 18.99
C SER A 130 -6.31 5.86 18.66
N PHE A 131 -6.72 5.06 17.67
CA PHE A 131 -8.13 4.92 17.32
C PHE A 131 -8.96 4.40 18.51
N LEU A 132 -8.52 3.31 19.16
CA LEU A 132 -9.23 2.71 20.29
C LEU A 132 -9.30 3.66 21.50
N LEU A 133 -8.22 4.37 21.81
CA LEU A 133 -8.18 5.37 22.86
C LEU A 133 -9.05 6.60 22.56
N GLY A 134 -9.25 6.91 21.27
CA GLY A 134 -10.08 8.03 20.82
C GLY A 134 -11.59 7.73 20.78
N ILE A 135 -12.02 6.46 20.91
CA ILE A 135 -13.45 6.09 20.86
C ILE A 135 -14.31 6.82 21.90
N PRO A 136 -13.86 7.02 23.17
CA PRO A 136 -14.74 7.53 24.21
C PRO A 136 -15.25 8.96 23.99
N SER A 137 -14.45 9.86 23.43
CA SER A 137 -14.83 11.26 23.22
C SER A 137 -13.99 11.98 22.17
N GLU A 138 -14.43 13.14 21.69
CA GLU A 138 -13.63 13.99 20.81
C GLU A 138 -12.37 14.50 21.50
N GLU A 139 -12.43 14.81 22.79
CA GLU A 139 -11.24 15.19 23.58
C GLU A 139 -10.22 14.06 23.63
N ALA A 140 -10.67 12.82 23.77
CA ALA A 140 -9.79 11.65 23.75
C ALA A 140 -9.12 11.46 22.38
N LYS A 141 -9.80 11.78 21.27
CA LYS A 141 -9.18 11.75 19.91
C LYS A 141 -8.06 12.79 19.79
N PHE A 142 -8.23 13.97 20.33
CA PHE A 142 -7.20 15.00 20.32
C PHE A 142 -6.06 14.69 21.29
N ALA A 143 -6.33 14.04 22.42
CA ALA A 143 -5.30 13.59 23.36
C ALA A 143 -4.46 12.43 22.82
N HIS A 144 -5.03 11.60 21.95
CA HIS A 144 -4.38 10.43 21.35
C HIS A 144 -4.52 10.46 19.81
N PRO A 145 -3.84 11.43 19.13
CA PRO A 145 -4.01 11.59 17.70
C PRO A 145 -3.42 10.40 16.94
N SER A 146 -4.17 9.88 15.98
CA SER A 146 -3.68 8.88 15.04
C SER A 146 -2.72 9.52 14.01
N ILE A 147 -1.91 8.70 13.35
CA ILE A 147 -1.02 9.18 12.26
C ILE A 147 -1.85 9.82 11.15
N SER A 148 -3.02 9.24 10.83
CA SER A 148 -3.94 9.80 9.85
C SER A 148 -4.40 11.21 10.26
N LEU A 149 -4.81 11.40 11.51
CA LEU A 149 -5.26 12.68 12.02
C LEU A 149 -4.15 13.75 12.00
N LEU A 150 -2.92 13.34 12.27
CA LEU A 150 -1.75 14.25 12.21
C LEU A 150 -1.39 14.68 10.78
N LEU A 151 -1.65 13.81 9.79
CA LEU A 151 -1.37 14.08 8.39
C LEU A 151 -2.49 14.88 7.70
N ASP A 152 -3.72 14.78 8.19
CA ASP A 152 -4.89 15.42 7.59
C ASP A 152 -4.72 16.91 7.31
N PRO A 153 -4.23 17.77 8.24
CA PRO A 153 -4.05 19.20 7.96
C PRO A 153 -3.08 19.48 6.80
N ALA A 154 -2.04 18.65 6.65
CA ALA A 154 -1.12 18.78 5.53
C ALA A 154 -1.77 18.33 4.22
N LEU A 155 -2.54 17.24 4.25
CA LEU A 155 -3.21 16.69 3.08
C LEU A 155 -4.48 17.47 2.67
N ASP A 156 -4.97 18.37 3.51
CA ASP A 156 -6.06 19.29 3.16
C ASP A 156 -5.56 20.46 2.30
N THR A 157 -4.26 20.74 2.32
CA THR A 157 -3.66 21.71 1.41
C THR A 157 -3.31 21.08 0.06
N ILE A 158 -3.36 21.86 -1.03
CA ILE A 158 -3.01 21.37 -2.35
C ILE A 158 -1.52 21.06 -2.45
N GLU A 159 -0.68 21.84 -1.79
CA GLU A 159 0.77 21.68 -1.74
C GLU A 159 1.16 20.38 -1.03
N GLY A 160 0.52 20.09 0.11
CA GLY A 160 0.75 18.85 0.86
C GLY A 160 0.31 17.63 0.07
N ARG A 161 -0.82 17.70 -0.62
CA ARG A 161 -1.30 16.64 -1.52
C ARG A 161 -0.34 16.40 -2.68
N VAL A 162 0.13 17.45 -3.32
CA VAL A 162 1.10 17.34 -4.41
C VAL A 162 2.40 16.71 -3.92
N LEU A 163 2.94 17.20 -2.80
CA LEU A 163 4.18 16.69 -2.23
C LEU A 163 4.05 15.21 -1.84
N PHE A 164 3.00 14.87 -1.10
CA PHE A 164 2.76 13.48 -0.66
C PHE A 164 2.61 12.54 -1.85
N THR A 165 1.76 12.91 -2.82
CA THR A 165 1.52 12.10 -4.02
C THR A 165 2.79 11.93 -4.84
N ALA A 166 3.57 12.99 -5.03
CA ALA A 166 4.83 12.95 -5.77
C ALA A 166 5.85 12.03 -5.09
N LEU A 167 6.04 12.17 -3.77
CA LEU A 167 6.96 11.32 -3.00
C LEU A 167 6.52 9.84 -3.07
N TRP A 168 5.23 9.57 -2.93
CA TRP A 168 4.68 8.21 -2.99
C TRP A 168 4.90 7.56 -4.36
N LEU A 169 4.61 8.27 -5.46
CA LEU A 169 4.79 7.78 -6.82
C LEU A 169 6.27 7.59 -7.18
N VAL A 170 7.14 8.52 -6.78
CA VAL A 170 8.60 8.39 -6.99
C VAL A 170 9.15 7.19 -6.24
N ALA A 171 8.74 6.99 -4.97
CA ALA A 171 9.13 5.82 -4.20
C ALA A 171 8.64 4.51 -4.86
N GLY A 172 7.39 4.49 -5.34
CA GLY A 172 6.83 3.33 -6.06
C GLY A 172 7.62 3.00 -7.33
N ILE A 173 7.92 3.99 -8.17
CA ILE A 173 8.74 3.81 -9.39
C ILE A 173 10.16 3.32 -9.03
N ALA A 174 10.77 3.89 -8.00
CA ALA A 174 12.10 3.47 -7.56
C ALA A 174 12.13 2.02 -7.09
N LEU A 175 11.11 1.58 -6.35
CA LEU A 175 10.96 0.19 -5.89
C LEU A 175 10.75 -0.77 -7.07
N LEU A 176 9.85 -0.44 -8.00
CA LEU A 176 9.60 -1.24 -9.20
C LEU A 176 10.89 -1.44 -10.01
N ARG A 177 11.66 -0.38 -10.22
CA ARG A 177 12.92 -0.46 -10.98
C ARG A 177 13.98 -1.30 -10.29
N ARG A 178 14.13 -1.20 -8.98
CA ARG A 178 15.08 -2.03 -8.23
C ARG A 178 14.75 -3.52 -8.30
N GLY A 179 13.47 -3.87 -8.37
CA GLY A 179 13.03 -5.25 -8.53
C GLY A 179 13.43 -5.87 -9.87
N HIS A 180 13.56 -5.07 -10.95
CA HIS A 180 13.82 -5.53 -12.31
C HIS A 180 15.29 -5.47 -12.73
N GLN A 181 16.15 -4.80 -11.97
CA GLN A 181 17.61 -4.73 -12.26
C GLN A 181 18.40 -5.94 -11.74
N ARG A 182 17.72 -6.94 -11.21
CA ARG A 182 18.27 -8.16 -10.63
C ARG A 182 17.70 -9.40 -11.30
#